data_f007d24b49c388b00e5ae4af5ef770c0
#
_entry.id   f007d24b49c388b00e5ae4af5ef770c0
#
_cell.length_a   1.000
_cell.length_b   1.000
_cell.length_c   1.000
_cell.angle_alpha   90.00
_cell.angle_beta   90.00
_cell.angle_gamma   90.00
#
_symmetry.space_group_name_H-M   'P 1'
#
loop_
_entity.id
_entity.type
_entity.pdbx_description
1 polymer ?
#
loop_
_entity_poly.entity_id
_entity_poly.type
_entity_poly.pdbx_seq_one_letter_code
_entity_poly.pdbx_strand_id
1 'polypeptide(L)'
;MKKHKKSQRCRLGRAVTHRRGNVVALKELERVLVTERAVPDLFDPYRLGPLTLRNRIVKAATFEGVMPNGSVSDDLIAFHRRVAAGGAALTTVAYCAVAEGGRVHRHTLVMRPEITPDLQRLTDAVHDEGALVSAQIGHAGLVANTRSNRRPTLAPSTRMSAPAMGRVKAATPAQLDDVVADFRRATEVAVAAGFDAVEIHLGHNYLLSSFLSPNLNHRTDEYGGSIENRVRLARRVIEAVRDVAGDRIAVLGKLNMDDGVKGGLWVDESLPMAALLQADGQLDALELTGGSSLANGMYFFRGDVPMKEFIATQPKAVGLGLRVMGHKIFPYYPFEEAFFLPLARQFRAELTMPLILLGGINERATIDGALGEGFELVAMARALLREPDLPNRFRDEGRTGSLCIHCNKC
;
A
#
# COMPACT_ATOMS: atom_id res chain seq x y z
N MET A 1 -41.63 -82.86 8.54
CA MET A 1 -40.26 -83.44 8.32
C MET A 1 -39.28 -82.33 8.40
N LYS A 2 -38.58 -82.13 9.54
CA LYS A 2 -37.16 -82.45 9.76
C LYS A 2 -36.22 -81.82 8.66
N LYS A 3 -35.34 -80.87 8.92
CA LYS A 3 -34.08 -80.88 9.72
C LYS A 3 -33.37 -79.51 9.67
N HIS A 4 -33.02 -78.99 10.81
CA HIS A 4 -31.70 -78.60 11.30
C HIS A 4 -30.59 -78.14 10.30
N LYS A 5 -30.01 -76.96 10.55
CA LYS A 5 -28.61 -76.74 10.93
C LYS A 5 -28.36 -75.22 11.12
N LYS A 6 -28.11 -74.81 12.32
CA LYS A 6 -26.80 -74.49 13.02
C LYS A 6 -25.95 -73.48 12.32
N SER A 7 -25.91 -72.26 12.91
CA SER A 7 -24.77 -71.64 13.56
C SER A 7 -23.48 -71.38 12.74
N GLN A 8 -23.23 -70.14 12.50
CA GLN A 8 -21.87 -69.60 12.63
C GLN A 8 -21.91 -68.10 13.01
N ARG A 9 -21.80 -67.83 14.32
CA ARG A 9 -21.27 -66.54 14.82
C ARG A 9 -19.77 -66.60 14.65
N CYS A 10 -19.20 -65.70 13.85
CA CYS A 10 -17.77 -65.45 13.86
C CYS A 10 -17.53 -63.97 13.84
N ARG A 11 -17.18 -63.44 14.99
CA ARG A 11 -16.20 -62.42 15.33
C ARG A 11 -15.93 -61.33 14.28
N LEU A 12 -16.55 -60.18 14.46
CA LEU A 12 -16.07 -58.88 14.05
C LEU A 12 -16.00 -57.99 15.29
N GLY A 13 -14.97 -58.17 16.06
CA GLY A 13 -14.64 -57.36 17.21
C GLY A 13 -13.14 -57.33 17.35
N ARG A 14 -12.47 -56.42 16.65
CA ARG A 14 -11.15 -55.87 16.92
C ARG A 14 -10.59 -55.20 15.66
N ALA A 15 -11.08 -53.98 15.32
CA ALA A 15 -10.44 -53.15 14.33
C ALA A 15 -10.80 -51.64 14.47
N VAL A 16 -11.35 -51.19 15.61
CA VAL A 16 -11.77 -49.76 15.74
C VAL A 16 -10.94 -48.96 16.73
N THR A 17 -10.05 -49.62 17.52
CA THR A 17 -9.27 -48.93 18.57
C THR A 17 -7.92 -48.40 18.11
N HIS A 18 -7.43 -48.73 16.88
CA HIS A 18 -6.11 -48.23 16.43
C HIS A 18 -6.12 -46.93 15.58
N ARG A 19 -7.30 -46.50 15.11
CA ARG A 19 -7.37 -45.23 14.33
C ARG A 19 -7.55 -43.97 15.18
N ARG A 20 -8.07 -44.05 16.41
CA ARG A 20 -8.22 -42.87 17.26
C ARG A 20 -6.91 -42.43 17.91
N GLY A 21 -6.01 -43.36 18.19
CA GLY A 21 -4.68 -43.05 18.77
C GLY A 21 -3.78 -42.29 17.80
N ASN A 22 -3.80 -42.64 16.51
CA ASN A 22 -2.96 -41.97 15.50
C ASN A 22 -3.44 -40.55 15.12
N VAL A 23 -4.74 -40.28 15.20
CA VAL A 23 -5.27 -38.92 14.92
C VAL A 23 -4.99 -37.96 16.08
N VAL A 24 -4.99 -38.45 17.31
CA VAL A 24 -4.62 -37.62 18.48
C VAL A 24 -3.11 -37.37 18.50
N ALA A 25 -2.28 -38.38 18.18
CA ALA A 25 -0.83 -38.22 18.07
C ALA A 25 -0.41 -37.31 16.89
N LEU A 26 -1.13 -37.34 15.75
CA LEU A 26 -0.90 -36.42 14.64
C LEU A 26 -1.29 -34.98 15.00
N LYS A 27 -2.41 -34.77 15.71
CA LYS A 27 -2.81 -33.44 16.21
C LYS A 27 -1.90 -32.91 17.34
N GLU A 28 -1.33 -33.79 18.14
CA GLU A 28 -0.32 -33.42 19.13
C GLU A 28 1.05 -33.19 18.48
N LEU A 29 1.43 -33.95 17.46
CA LEU A 29 2.62 -33.68 16.64
C LEU A 29 2.47 -32.40 15.81
N GLU A 30 1.29 -32.09 15.28
CA GLU A 30 1.01 -30.79 14.65
C GLU A 30 1.04 -29.64 15.65
N ARG A 31 0.62 -29.85 16.90
CA ARG A 31 0.78 -28.85 17.99
C ARG A 31 2.23 -28.68 18.46
N VAL A 32 3.04 -29.72 18.42
CA VAL A 32 4.46 -29.69 18.81
C VAL A 32 5.35 -29.20 17.66
N LEU A 33 4.88 -29.31 16.38
CA LEU A 33 5.58 -28.77 15.19
C LEU A 33 5.18 -27.34 14.83
N VAL A 34 4.19 -26.73 15.50
CA VAL A 34 4.11 -25.29 15.65
C VAL A 34 5.20 -24.92 16.66
N THR A 35 6.46 -25.02 16.23
CA THR A 35 7.54 -24.28 16.87
C THR A 35 7.01 -22.87 17.07
N GLU A 36 6.91 -22.40 18.31
CA GLU A 36 6.72 -20.99 18.61
C GLU A 36 7.75 -20.25 17.77
N ARG A 37 7.32 -19.71 16.63
CA ARG A 37 8.16 -18.79 15.87
C ARG A 37 8.43 -17.66 16.84
N ALA A 38 9.65 -17.54 17.30
CA ALA A 38 10.03 -16.42 18.15
C ALA A 38 9.58 -15.14 17.43
N VAL A 39 8.79 -14.31 18.13
CA VAL A 39 8.36 -13.02 17.58
C VAL A 39 9.62 -12.23 17.27
N PRO A 40 9.83 -11.82 16.00
CA PRO A 40 11.03 -11.09 15.66
C PRO A 40 11.06 -9.74 16.39
N ASP A 41 12.24 -9.30 16.81
CA ASP A 41 12.40 -7.94 17.33
C ASP A 41 12.23 -6.92 16.19
N LEU A 42 11.71 -5.73 16.51
CA LEU A 42 11.56 -4.63 15.58
C LEU A 42 12.87 -4.29 14.86
N PHE A 43 14.00 -4.42 15.55
CA PHE A 43 15.32 -4.08 15.04
C PHE A 43 16.07 -5.27 14.42
N ASP A 44 15.45 -6.45 14.36
CA ASP A 44 16.00 -7.57 13.59
C ASP A 44 16.01 -7.22 12.10
N PRO A 45 17.14 -7.47 11.40
CA PRO A 45 17.20 -7.31 9.95
C PRO A 45 16.13 -8.17 9.25
N TYR A 46 15.62 -7.68 8.14
CA TYR A 46 14.62 -8.40 7.36
C TYR A 46 15.00 -8.44 5.88
N ARG A 47 14.86 -9.63 5.25
CA ARG A 47 15.09 -9.80 3.81
C ARG A 47 13.79 -9.55 3.05
N LEU A 48 13.77 -8.49 2.22
CA LEU A 48 12.66 -8.10 1.36
C LEU A 48 13.07 -8.24 -0.10
N GLY A 49 12.67 -9.34 -0.75
CA GLY A 49 13.17 -9.67 -2.08
C GLY A 49 14.71 -9.70 -2.14
N PRO A 50 15.35 -8.88 -3.00
CA PRO A 50 16.80 -8.78 -3.10
C PRO A 50 17.44 -7.97 -1.95
N LEU A 51 16.65 -7.24 -1.16
CA LEU A 51 17.13 -6.27 -0.18
C LEU A 51 17.33 -6.89 1.20
N THR A 52 18.24 -6.33 1.98
CA THR A 52 18.33 -6.54 3.43
C THR A 52 18.06 -5.23 4.16
N LEU A 53 16.91 -5.15 4.81
CA LEU A 53 16.51 -4.01 5.64
C LEU A 53 17.18 -4.12 7.01
N ARG A 54 17.69 -3.00 7.55
CA ARG A 54 18.36 -2.97 8.88
C ARG A 54 17.41 -3.15 10.07
N ASN A 55 16.10 -2.96 9.84
CA ASN A 55 15.01 -3.17 10.80
C ASN A 55 13.68 -3.28 10.04
N ARG A 56 12.56 -3.31 10.77
CA ARG A 56 11.22 -3.56 10.21
C ARG A 56 10.35 -2.32 10.05
N ILE A 57 10.95 -1.10 10.10
CA ILE A 57 10.25 0.18 9.97
C ILE A 57 10.42 0.76 8.57
N VAL A 58 9.29 0.98 7.91
CA VAL A 58 9.19 1.69 6.62
C VAL A 58 8.58 3.08 6.86
N LYS A 59 9.20 4.13 6.34
CA LYS A 59 8.51 5.43 6.20
C LYS A 59 7.55 5.31 5.02
N ALA A 60 6.26 5.27 5.32
CA ALA A 60 5.21 5.17 4.30
C ALA A 60 5.27 6.34 3.31
N ALA A 61 4.83 6.09 2.08
CA ALA A 61 4.63 7.14 1.09
C ALA A 61 3.70 8.24 1.63
N THR A 62 4.18 9.47 1.60
CA THR A 62 3.40 10.69 1.87
C THR A 62 3.70 11.68 0.75
N PHE A 63 2.71 12.47 0.36
CA PHE A 63 2.98 13.50 -0.64
C PHE A 63 3.76 14.65 0.01
N GLU A 64 5.07 14.71 -0.21
CA GLU A 64 5.94 15.69 0.45
C GLU A 64 5.68 17.14 -0.01
N GLY A 65 5.21 17.35 -1.25
CA GLY A 65 4.81 18.68 -1.75
C GLY A 65 5.96 19.67 -2.01
N VAL A 66 7.20 19.26 -1.81
CA VAL A 66 8.42 20.08 -1.96
C VAL A 66 9.17 19.84 -3.27
N MET A 67 8.43 19.54 -4.33
CA MET A 67 8.94 19.21 -5.67
C MET A 67 8.55 20.31 -6.68
N PRO A 68 9.21 21.48 -6.69
CA PRO A 68 8.82 22.61 -7.53
C PRO A 68 8.86 22.24 -9.00
N ASN A 69 7.70 22.38 -9.67
CA ASN A 69 7.50 22.02 -11.09
C ASN A 69 7.89 20.57 -11.44
N GLY A 70 7.81 19.65 -10.46
CA GLY A 70 8.12 18.23 -10.63
C GLY A 70 9.60 17.92 -10.68
N SER A 71 10.43 18.79 -10.10
CA SER A 71 11.88 18.60 -9.94
C SER A 71 12.22 18.15 -8.52
N VAL A 72 13.34 17.48 -8.36
CA VAL A 72 13.93 17.17 -7.06
C VAL A 72 14.46 18.47 -6.46
N SER A 73 14.16 18.73 -5.19
CA SER A 73 14.68 19.88 -4.44
C SER A 73 15.61 19.43 -3.32
N ASP A 74 16.45 20.34 -2.84
CA ASP A 74 17.30 20.08 -1.66
C ASP A 74 16.43 19.84 -0.41
N ASP A 75 15.24 20.45 -0.31
CA ASP A 75 14.29 20.17 0.77
C ASP A 75 13.78 18.72 0.74
N LEU A 76 13.50 18.16 -0.46
CA LEU A 76 13.12 16.77 -0.61
C LEU A 76 14.24 15.83 -0.19
N ILE A 77 15.48 16.13 -0.62
CA ILE A 77 16.67 15.37 -0.23
C ILE A 77 16.87 15.42 1.29
N ALA A 78 16.84 16.61 1.88
CA ALA A 78 17.00 16.80 3.32
C ALA A 78 15.89 16.11 4.13
N PHE A 79 14.66 16.05 3.61
CA PHE A 79 13.56 15.36 4.24
C PHE A 79 13.84 13.85 4.34
N HIS A 80 14.14 13.17 3.22
CA HIS A 80 14.40 11.74 3.21
C HIS A 80 15.68 11.36 3.96
N ARG A 81 16.73 12.19 3.86
CA ARG A 81 17.95 12.01 4.63
C ARG A 81 17.68 12.04 6.15
N ARG A 82 16.87 12.98 6.65
CA ARG A 82 16.52 13.04 8.08
C ARG A 82 15.77 11.80 8.55
N VAL A 83 14.87 11.26 7.74
CA VAL A 83 14.16 10.02 8.08
C VAL A 83 15.12 8.82 8.10
N ALA A 84 16.06 8.76 7.16
CA ALA A 84 17.09 7.75 7.09
C ALA A 84 18.02 7.81 8.33
N ALA A 85 18.56 8.98 8.64
CA ALA A 85 19.36 9.24 9.84
C ALA A 85 18.61 8.91 11.13
N GLY A 86 17.28 9.12 11.12
CA GLY A 86 16.39 8.84 12.24
C GLY A 86 16.12 7.35 12.49
N GLY A 87 16.62 6.45 11.64
CA GLY A 87 16.63 5.02 11.90
C GLY A 87 15.61 4.20 11.10
N ALA A 88 14.76 4.77 10.24
CA ALA A 88 13.91 4.00 9.36
C ALA A 88 14.74 3.15 8.39
N ALA A 89 14.35 1.89 8.16
CA ALA A 89 15.10 1.00 7.26
C ALA A 89 14.88 1.33 5.79
N LEU A 90 13.66 1.74 5.45
CA LEU A 90 13.27 2.10 4.08
C LEU A 90 12.46 3.42 4.13
N THR A 91 12.80 4.37 3.28
CA THR A 91 12.00 5.60 3.10
C THR A 91 11.41 5.64 1.70
N THR A 92 10.09 5.93 1.59
CA THR A 92 9.39 5.98 0.31
C THR A 92 9.16 7.40 -0.14
N VAL A 93 9.77 7.77 -1.27
CA VAL A 93 9.59 9.07 -1.95
C VAL A 93 8.22 9.08 -2.62
N ALA A 94 7.41 10.07 -2.35
CA ALA A 94 6.07 10.13 -2.90
C ALA A 94 5.62 11.57 -3.23
N TYR A 95 4.90 11.71 -4.24
CA TYR A 95 4.43 10.73 -5.18
C TYR A 95 5.15 10.93 -6.53
N CYS A 96 5.57 9.86 -7.17
CA CYS A 96 6.31 9.89 -8.42
C CYS A 96 5.37 9.51 -9.57
N ALA A 97 4.94 10.48 -10.37
CA ALA A 97 4.08 10.22 -11.51
C ALA A 97 4.87 9.55 -12.64
N VAL A 98 4.29 8.52 -13.25
CA VAL A 98 4.88 7.81 -14.39
C VAL A 98 4.76 8.59 -15.71
N ALA A 99 3.84 9.57 -15.74
CA ALA A 99 3.61 10.45 -16.88
C ALA A 99 3.10 11.83 -16.43
N GLU A 100 3.22 12.85 -17.27
CA GLU A 100 2.74 14.19 -16.93
C GLU A 100 1.22 14.28 -16.68
N GLY A 101 0.41 13.51 -17.40
CA GLY A 101 -1.03 13.38 -17.18
C GLY A 101 -1.39 12.63 -15.89
N GLY A 102 -0.44 11.88 -15.36
CA GLY A 102 -0.55 11.12 -14.12
C GLY A 102 -0.22 11.90 -12.86
N ARG A 103 0.16 13.18 -12.93
CA ARG A 103 0.46 14.02 -11.76
C ARG A 103 -0.81 14.34 -10.96
N VAL A 104 -0.70 14.39 -9.62
CA VAL A 104 -1.76 14.98 -8.79
C VAL A 104 -1.91 16.47 -9.12
N HIS A 105 -0.79 17.20 -9.18
CA HIS A 105 -0.70 18.58 -9.66
C HIS A 105 0.71 18.88 -10.20
N ARG A 106 0.92 20.09 -10.77
CA ARG A 106 2.18 20.48 -11.44
C ARG A 106 3.47 20.34 -10.61
N HIS A 107 3.37 20.29 -9.29
CA HIS A 107 4.50 20.12 -8.38
C HIS A 107 4.70 18.64 -7.97
N THR A 108 4.06 17.71 -8.65
CA THR A 108 4.33 16.27 -8.51
C THR A 108 5.54 15.90 -9.36
N LEU A 109 6.49 15.19 -8.77
CA LEU A 109 7.65 14.63 -9.47
C LEU A 109 7.20 13.72 -10.62
N VAL A 110 7.86 13.80 -11.76
CA VAL A 110 7.63 12.92 -12.91
C VAL A 110 8.88 12.11 -13.18
N MET A 111 8.75 10.79 -13.21
CA MET A 111 9.85 9.87 -13.49
C MET A 111 10.23 9.96 -14.99
N ARG A 112 11.26 10.72 -15.26
CA ARG A 112 11.81 10.94 -16.62
C ARG A 112 13.35 10.94 -16.59
N PRO A 113 14.01 10.54 -17.68
CA PRO A 113 15.47 10.40 -17.68
C PRO A 113 16.25 11.66 -17.29
N GLU A 114 15.73 12.85 -17.58
CA GLU A 114 16.40 14.12 -17.34
C GLU A 114 16.62 14.42 -15.87
N ILE A 115 15.79 13.89 -14.97
CA ILE A 115 15.94 14.10 -13.52
C ILE A 115 16.75 13.00 -12.82
N THR A 116 17.25 12.01 -13.56
CA THR A 116 18.03 10.91 -12.97
C THR A 116 19.21 11.40 -12.13
N PRO A 117 20.03 12.40 -12.55
CA PRO A 117 21.13 12.87 -11.72
C PRO A 117 20.67 13.49 -10.39
N ASP A 118 19.55 14.20 -10.38
CA ASP A 118 19.02 14.79 -9.15
C ASP A 118 18.41 13.73 -8.23
N LEU A 119 17.79 12.68 -8.80
CA LEU A 119 17.32 11.52 -8.05
C LEU A 119 18.49 10.73 -7.45
N GLN A 120 19.62 10.61 -8.15
CA GLN A 120 20.84 9.99 -7.61
C GLN A 120 21.35 10.73 -6.38
N ARG A 121 21.36 12.08 -6.39
CA ARG A 121 21.70 12.86 -5.20
C ARG A 121 20.80 12.53 -4.00
N LEU A 122 19.51 12.26 -4.25
CA LEU A 122 18.56 11.88 -3.20
C LEU A 122 18.87 10.48 -2.68
N THR A 123 19.04 9.49 -3.58
CA THR A 123 19.32 8.11 -3.18
C THR A 123 20.65 7.99 -2.45
N ASP A 124 21.71 8.66 -2.93
CA ASP A 124 23.01 8.72 -2.28
C ASP A 124 22.90 9.29 -0.85
N ALA A 125 22.17 10.41 -0.69
CA ALA A 125 21.97 11.04 0.63
C ALA A 125 21.22 10.15 1.62
N VAL A 126 20.34 9.25 1.16
CA VAL A 126 19.66 8.25 2.00
C VAL A 126 20.61 7.10 2.32
N HIS A 127 21.36 6.61 1.33
CA HIS A 127 22.34 5.54 1.50
C HIS A 127 23.46 5.91 2.46
N ASP A 128 23.94 7.15 2.42
CA ASP A 128 24.96 7.70 3.35
C ASP A 128 24.53 7.58 4.83
N GLU A 129 23.22 7.57 5.10
CA GLU A 129 22.65 7.37 6.44
C GLU A 129 22.32 5.88 6.73
N GLY A 130 22.72 4.96 5.84
CA GLY A 130 22.56 3.51 6.01
C GLY A 130 21.11 3.01 5.89
N ALA A 131 20.21 3.77 5.25
CA ALA A 131 18.85 3.34 4.92
C ALA A 131 18.71 3.04 3.43
N LEU A 132 17.62 2.35 3.07
CA LEU A 132 17.24 2.12 1.68
C LEU A 132 16.13 3.08 1.25
N VAL A 133 15.95 3.25 -0.05
CA VAL A 133 14.98 4.20 -0.61
C VAL A 133 14.08 3.56 -1.68
N SER A 134 12.78 3.79 -1.56
CA SER A 134 11.75 3.36 -2.52
C SER A 134 11.15 4.57 -3.23
N ALA A 135 10.78 4.41 -4.51
CA ALA A 135 9.96 5.37 -5.24
C ALA A 135 8.51 4.86 -5.33
N GLN A 136 7.53 5.59 -4.76
CA GLN A 136 6.12 5.27 -5.05
C GLN A 136 5.77 5.79 -6.43
N ILE A 137 5.62 4.88 -7.39
CA ILE A 137 5.27 5.19 -8.78
C ILE A 137 3.78 4.98 -9.04
N GLY A 138 3.16 5.87 -9.83
CA GLY A 138 1.75 5.76 -10.12
C GLY A 138 1.25 6.75 -11.16
N HIS A 139 -0.06 6.67 -11.44
CA HIS A 139 -0.81 7.58 -12.29
C HIS A 139 -2.06 8.05 -11.53
N ALA A 140 -2.19 9.36 -11.27
CA ALA A 140 -3.23 9.89 -10.40
C ALA A 140 -4.68 9.67 -10.91
N GLY A 141 -4.84 9.46 -12.22
CA GLY A 141 -6.17 9.17 -12.77
C GLY A 141 -7.19 10.26 -12.43
N LEU A 142 -8.31 9.87 -11.85
CA LEU A 142 -9.40 10.78 -11.45
C LEU A 142 -8.99 11.80 -10.36
N VAL A 143 -7.90 11.55 -9.63
CA VAL A 143 -7.38 12.44 -8.58
C VAL A 143 -6.52 13.57 -9.18
N ALA A 144 -6.11 13.45 -10.44
CA ALA A 144 -5.27 14.44 -11.12
C ALA A 144 -5.97 15.80 -11.28
N ASN A 145 -5.26 16.88 -10.92
CA ASN A 145 -5.70 18.25 -11.23
C ASN A 145 -5.27 18.62 -12.65
N THR A 146 -6.13 18.35 -13.64
CA THR A 146 -5.84 18.55 -15.06
C THR A 146 -5.56 20.00 -15.42
N ARG A 147 -6.18 20.95 -14.70
CA ARG A 147 -5.96 22.39 -14.90
C ARG A 147 -4.55 22.80 -14.46
N SER A 148 -4.11 22.34 -13.29
CA SER A 148 -2.75 22.57 -12.80
C SER A 148 -1.71 21.91 -13.70
N ASN A 149 -1.97 20.67 -14.13
CA ASN A 149 -1.06 19.89 -14.96
C ASN A 149 -1.01 20.38 -16.42
N ARG A 150 -2.06 21.09 -16.89
CA ARG A 150 -2.27 21.44 -18.29
C ARG A 150 -2.22 20.20 -19.22
N ARG A 151 -2.66 19.06 -18.71
CA ARG A 151 -2.69 17.76 -19.39
C ARG A 151 -3.98 17.04 -19.06
N PRO A 152 -4.57 16.32 -20.02
CA PRO A 152 -5.67 15.41 -19.74
C PRO A 152 -5.22 14.27 -18.84
N THR A 153 -6.17 13.63 -18.17
CA THR A 153 -5.97 12.43 -17.38
C THR A 153 -6.90 11.30 -17.85
N LEU A 154 -6.74 10.12 -17.29
CA LEU A 154 -7.43 8.89 -17.66
C LEU A 154 -8.34 8.40 -16.55
N ALA A 155 -9.37 7.62 -16.92
CA ALA A 155 -10.25 6.92 -16.00
C ALA A 155 -10.67 5.56 -16.57
N PRO A 156 -11.12 4.60 -15.76
CA PRO A 156 -11.70 3.35 -16.29
C PRO A 156 -12.99 3.62 -17.06
N SER A 157 -13.84 4.53 -16.59
CA SER A 157 -15.11 4.91 -17.18
C SER A 157 -15.27 6.43 -17.24
N THR A 158 -15.95 6.93 -18.26
CA THR A 158 -16.18 8.37 -18.42
C THR A 158 -17.03 8.92 -17.29
N ARG A 159 -16.52 9.91 -16.55
CA ARG A 159 -17.23 10.53 -15.42
C ARG A 159 -16.75 11.95 -15.12
N MET A 160 -17.53 12.67 -14.31
CA MET A 160 -17.09 13.95 -13.73
C MET A 160 -16.11 13.68 -12.57
N SER A 161 -15.04 14.46 -12.51
CA SER A 161 -14.08 14.45 -11.42
C SER A 161 -13.90 15.87 -10.89
N ALA A 162 -14.09 16.06 -9.59
CA ALA A 162 -13.88 17.34 -8.92
C ALA A 162 -12.38 17.76 -8.94
N PRO A 163 -11.40 16.89 -8.64
CA PRO A 163 -9.98 17.22 -8.78
C PRO A 163 -9.59 17.59 -10.20
N ALA A 164 -10.10 16.87 -11.22
CA ALA A 164 -9.86 17.17 -12.62
C ALA A 164 -10.62 18.41 -13.11
N MET A 165 -11.54 18.96 -12.28
CA MET A 165 -12.40 20.10 -12.62
C MET A 165 -13.19 19.92 -13.93
N GLY A 166 -13.62 18.70 -14.24
CA GLY A 166 -14.32 18.41 -15.48
C GLY A 166 -14.58 16.93 -15.74
N ARG A 167 -15.00 16.65 -16.98
CA ARG A 167 -15.27 15.31 -17.47
C ARG A 167 -13.97 14.63 -17.88
N VAL A 168 -13.66 13.51 -17.24
CA VAL A 168 -12.55 12.61 -17.61
C VAL A 168 -13.11 11.50 -18.47
N LYS A 169 -12.48 11.23 -19.61
CA LYS A 169 -12.88 10.19 -20.55
C LYS A 169 -12.37 8.82 -20.10
N ALA A 170 -13.11 7.77 -20.45
CA ALA A 170 -12.64 6.40 -20.32
C ALA A 170 -11.37 6.19 -21.17
N ALA A 171 -10.38 5.52 -20.60
CA ALA A 171 -9.17 5.16 -21.33
C ALA A 171 -9.47 4.13 -22.42
N THR A 172 -8.89 4.34 -23.61
CA THR A 172 -8.91 3.35 -24.70
C THR A 172 -7.91 2.22 -24.41
N PRO A 173 -8.04 1.03 -25.02
CA PRO A 173 -7.04 -0.02 -24.89
C PRO A 173 -5.60 0.44 -25.21
N ALA A 174 -5.41 1.21 -26.28
CA ALA A 174 -4.10 1.77 -26.64
C ALA A 174 -3.53 2.69 -25.54
N GLN A 175 -4.38 3.53 -24.91
CA GLN A 175 -3.95 4.35 -23.78
C GLN A 175 -3.60 3.51 -22.54
N LEU A 176 -4.20 2.33 -22.35
CA LEU A 176 -3.82 1.41 -21.29
C LEU A 176 -2.45 0.76 -21.58
N ASP A 177 -2.15 0.48 -22.85
CA ASP A 177 -0.81 0.04 -23.28
C ASP A 177 0.23 1.12 -23.03
N ASP A 178 -0.08 2.40 -23.33
CA ASP A 178 0.78 3.55 -23.00
C ASP A 178 1.04 3.64 -21.48
N VAL A 179 0.00 3.43 -20.66
CA VAL A 179 0.15 3.41 -19.18
C VAL A 179 1.13 2.33 -18.74
N VAL A 180 1.02 1.10 -19.27
CA VAL A 180 1.96 0.02 -18.95
C VAL A 180 3.39 0.41 -19.35
N ALA A 181 3.57 0.99 -20.53
CA ALA A 181 4.87 1.48 -21.00
C ALA A 181 5.41 2.64 -20.13
N ASP A 182 4.55 3.51 -19.61
CA ASP A 182 4.93 4.61 -18.71
C ASP A 182 5.48 4.07 -17.38
N PHE A 183 4.83 3.05 -16.79
CA PHE A 183 5.34 2.39 -15.57
C PHE A 183 6.69 1.70 -15.83
N ARG A 184 6.86 1.05 -16.99
CA ARG A 184 8.13 0.47 -17.40
C ARG A 184 9.24 1.52 -17.41
N ARG A 185 9.04 2.65 -18.13
CA ARG A 185 10.01 3.76 -18.20
C ARG A 185 10.31 4.38 -16.83
N ALA A 186 9.27 4.56 -16.00
CA ALA A 186 9.46 5.08 -14.65
C ALA A 186 10.35 4.16 -13.79
N THR A 187 10.21 2.85 -13.97
CA THR A 187 11.06 1.85 -13.28
C THR A 187 12.49 1.89 -13.81
N GLU A 188 12.70 2.07 -15.12
CA GLU A 188 14.03 2.25 -15.71
C GLU A 188 14.75 3.46 -15.09
N VAL A 189 14.03 4.58 -14.92
CA VAL A 189 14.55 5.78 -14.24
C VAL A 189 14.86 5.49 -12.77
N ALA A 190 14.00 4.77 -12.05
CA ALA A 190 14.23 4.44 -10.65
C ALA A 190 15.48 3.56 -10.48
N VAL A 191 15.64 2.54 -11.31
CA VAL A 191 16.85 1.68 -11.32
C VAL A 191 18.11 2.51 -11.64
N ALA A 192 18.05 3.35 -12.67
CA ALA A 192 19.19 4.19 -13.08
C ALA A 192 19.56 5.24 -12.02
N ALA A 193 18.59 5.69 -11.22
CA ALA A 193 18.78 6.65 -10.15
C ALA A 193 19.23 6.00 -8.82
N GLY A 194 19.37 4.68 -8.74
CA GLY A 194 19.83 4.00 -7.54
C GLY A 194 18.77 3.77 -6.47
N PHE A 195 17.47 3.79 -6.83
CA PHE A 195 16.44 3.35 -5.89
C PHE A 195 16.57 1.84 -5.63
N ASP A 196 16.35 1.45 -4.36
CA ASP A 196 16.39 0.05 -3.93
C ASP A 196 15.05 -0.66 -4.15
N ALA A 197 13.95 0.10 -4.21
CA ALA A 197 12.62 -0.44 -4.45
C ALA A 197 11.75 0.52 -5.26
N VAL A 198 10.71 -0.03 -5.88
CA VAL A 198 9.57 0.73 -6.37
C VAL A 198 8.29 0.23 -5.68
N GLU A 199 7.40 1.15 -5.30
CA GLU A 199 6.08 0.86 -4.76
C GLU A 199 5.02 1.26 -5.79
N ILE A 200 4.31 0.27 -6.35
CA ILE A 200 3.23 0.50 -7.32
C ILE A 200 1.97 0.92 -6.57
N HIS A 201 1.44 2.10 -6.88
CA HIS A 201 0.27 2.65 -6.19
C HIS A 201 -1.04 2.05 -6.70
N LEU A 202 -1.59 1.07 -5.97
CA LEU A 202 -2.87 0.38 -6.23
C LEU A 202 -3.96 0.84 -5.24
N GLY A 203 -3.85 2.05 -4.70
CA GLY A 203 -4.74 2.56 -3.65
C GLY A 203 -5.39 3.90 -3.96
N HIS A 204 -6.26 4.34 -3.05
CA HIS A 204 -6.83 5.68 -2.91
C HIS A 204 -7.59 6.21 -4.14
N ASN A 205 -8.12 5.32 -5.00
CA ASN A 205 -8.79 5.61 -6.27
C ASN A 205 -7.92 6.38 -7.29
N TYR A 206 -6.59 6.20 -7.24
CA TYR A 206 -5.70 6.57 -8.32
C TYR A 206 -5.97 5.66 -9.53
N LEU A 207 -5.30 5.83 -10.66
CA LEU A 207 -5.71 5.16 -11.90
C LEU A 207 -5.85 3.64 -11.72
N LEU A 208 -4.81 2.95 -11.25
CA LEU A 208 -4.86 1.49 -11.11
C LEU A 208 -5.96 1.05 -10.13
N SER A 209 -6.03 1.67 -8.95
CA SER A 209 -7.08 1.33 -7.98
C SER A 209 -8.49 1.72 -8.43
N SER A 210 -8.63 2.72 -9.32
CA SER A 210 -9.92 3.05 -9.92
C SER A 210 -10.44 1.95 -10.86
N PHE A 211 -9.54 1.16 -11.47
CA PHE A 211 -9.91 -0.04 -12.22
C PHE A 211 -10.39 -1.18 -11.32
N LEU A 212 -9.84 -1.28 -10.10
CA LEU A 212 -10.25 -2.30 -9.12
C LEU A 212 -11.66 -2.03 -8.57
N SER A 213 -12.01 -0.74 -8.40
CA SER A 213 -13.23 -0.29 -7.72
C SER A 213 -14.49 -0.43 -8.60
N PRO A 214 -15.52 -1.20 -8.20
CA PRO A 214 -16.74 -1.36 -8.99
C PRO A 214 -17.53 -0.06 -9.15
N ASN A 215 -17.43 0.88 -8.18
CA ASN A 215 -18.07 2.20 -8.26
C ASN A 215 -17.43 3.11 -9.34
N LEU A 216 -16.20 2.85 -9.74
CA LEU A 216 -15.45 3.67 -10.68
C LEU A 216 -15.29 3.00 -12.05
N ASN A 217 -15.29 1.67 -12.07
CA ASN A 217 -15.08 0.86 -13.28
C ASN A 217 -16.38 0.20 -13.73
N HIS A 218 -17.04 0.81 -14.71
CA HIS A 218 -18.25 0.31 -15.36
C HIS A 218 -17.97 -0.20 -16.78
N ARG A 219 -16.73 -0.65 -17.04
CA ARG A 219 -16.35 -1.20 -18.34
C ARG A 219 -17.00 -2.57 -18.57
N THR A 220 -17.25 -2.86 -19.84
CA THR A 220 -17.81 -4.15 -20.30
C THR A 220 -16.84 -4.95 -21.16
N ASP A 221 -15.61 -4.43 -21.32
CA ASP A 221 -14.51 -5.12 -21.99
C ASP A 221 -13.67 -5.93 -20.97
N GLU A 222 -12.53 -6.45 -21.41
CA GLU A 222 -11.62 -7.27 -20.63
C GLU A 222 -10.98 -6.57 -19.39
N TYR A 223 -11.23 -5.27 -19.18
CA TYR A 223 -10.76 -4.51 -18.03
C TYR A 223 -11.87 -4.17 -17.04
N GLY A 224 -13.08 -4.72 -17.20
CA GLY A 224 -14.23 -4.45 -16.33
C GLY A 224 -15.08 -5.68 -16.04
N GLY A 225 -16.05 -5.53 -15.13
CA GLY A 225 -16.95 -6.61 -14.70
C GLY A 225 -16.31 -7.49 -13.62
N SER A 226 -15.78 -8.66 -13.97
CA SER A 226 -15.26 -9.63 -12.99
C SER A 226 -14.00 -9.11 -12.26
N ILE A 227 -13.67 -9.75 -11.15
CA ILE A 227 -12.45 -9.46 -10.35
C ILE A 227 -11.21 -9.61 -11.23
N GLU A 228 -11.11 -10.69 -12.00
CA GLU A 228 -9.98 -10.99 -12.89
C GLU A 228 -9.79 -9.89 -13.95
N ASN A 229 -10.89 -9.37 -14.49
CA ASN A 229 -10.85 -8.30 -15.47
C ASN A 229 -10.44 -6.96 -14.83
N ARG A 230 -11.01 -6.63 -13.66
CA ARG A 230 -10.70 -5.38 -12.96
C ARG A 230 -9.24 -5.32 -12.48
N VAL A 231 -8.66 -6.44 -12.08
CA VAL A 231 -7.25 -6.50 -11.65
C VAL A 231 -6.27 -6.60 -12.83
N ARG A 232 -6.73 -6.88 -14.04
CA ARG A 232 -5.91 -7.12 -15.23
C ARG A 232 -4.89 -6.00 -15.52
N LEU A 233 -5.31 -4.73 -15.46
CA LEU A 233 -4.39 -3.62 -15.71
C LEU A 233 -3.27 -3.58 -14.66
N ALA A 234 -3.61 -3.77 -13.39
CA ALA A 234 -2.63 -3.83 -12.31
C ALA A 234 -1.61 -4.96 -12.53
N ARG A 235 -2.06 -6.16 -12.90
CA ARG A 235 -1.19 -7.31 -13.20
C ARG A 235 -0.24 -7.02 -14.34
N ARG A 236 -0.72 -6.45 -15.46
CA ARG A 236 0.11 -6.05 -16.61
C ARG A 236 1.17 -5.02 -16.22
N VAL A 237 0.81 -4.05 -15.38
CA VAL A 237 1.75 -3.03 -14.89
C VAL A 237 2.80 -3.68 -13.98
N ILE A 238 2.39 -4.53 -13.05
CA ILE A 238 3.31 -5.21 -12.13
C ILE A 238 4.30 -6.09 -12.90
N GLU A 239 3.83 -6.86 -13.89
CA GLU A 239 4.67 -7.66 -14.78
C GLU A 239 5.72 -6.79 -15.51
N ALA A 240 5.28 -5.69 -16.14
CA ALA A 240 6.16 -4.77 -16.86
C ALA A 240 7.21 -4.09 -15.93
N VAL A 241 6.82 -3.80 -14.69
CA VAL A 241 7.74 -3.27 -13.66
C VAL A 241 8.74 -4.34 -13.23
N ARG A 242 8.30 -5.56 -12.98
CA ARG A 242 9.17 -6.69 -12.60
C ARG A 242 10.18 -7.03 -13.71
N ASP A 243 9.75 -7.01 -14.97
CA ASP A 243 10.64 -7.22 -16.11
C ASP A 243 11.84 -6.26 -16.11
N VAL A 244 11.61 -4.99 -15.75
CA VAL A 244 12.67 -3.99 -15.64
C VAL A 244 13.46 -4.13 -14.35
N ALA A 245 12.77 -4.30 -13.22
CA ALA A 245 13.40 -4.42 -11.89
C ALA A 245 14.33 -5.66 -11.82
N GLY A 246 13.89 -6.79 -12.36
CA GLY A 246 14.57 -8.08 -12.20
C GLY A 246 14.83 -8.38 -10.72
N ASP A 247 16.03 -8.84 -10.41
CA ASP A 247 16.53 -9.07 -9.05
C ASP A 247 17.36 -7.89 -8.51
N ARG A 248 17.34 -6.72 -9.18
CA ARG A 248 18.15 -5.56 -8.78
C ARG A 248 17.50 -4.72 -7.70
N ILE A 249 16.18 -4.56 -7.74
CA ILE A 249 15.41 -3.78 -6.80
C ILE A 249 14.14 -4.52 -6.39
N ALA A 250 13.60 -4.24 -5.20
CA ALA A 250 12.34 -4.82 -4.77
C ALA A 250 11.14 -4.15 -5.47
N VAL A 251 10.08 -4.94 -5.72
CA VAL A 251 8.81 -4.47 -6.28
C VAL A 251 7.73 -4.65 -5.23
N LEU A 252 7.20 -3.53 -4.74
CA LEU A 252 6.15 -3.47 -3.74
C LEU A 252 4.83 -3.04 -4.37
N GLY A 253 3.72 -3.48 -3.79
CA GLY A 253 2.40 -2.97 -4.13
C GLY A 253 1.75 -2.30 -2.93
N LYS A 254 1.12 -1.13 -3.11
CA LYS A 254 0.29 -0.49 -2.08
C LYS A 254 -1.17 -0.63 -2.45
N LEU A 255 -1.88 -1.57 -1.79
CA LEU A 255 -3.22 -2.01 -2.17
C LEU A 255 -4.27 -1.49 -1.19
N ASN A 256 -5.39 -0.93 -1.72
CA ASN A 256 -6.59 -0.69 -0.92
C ASN A 256 -7.20 -2.02 -0.48
N MET A 257 -7.40 -2.17 0.82
CA MET A 257 -8.24 -3.24 1.39
C MET A 257 -9.72 -2.93 1.18
N ASP A 258 -10.08 -1.64 1.34
CA ASP A 258 -11.39 -1.10 0.98
C ASP A 258 -11.28 0.37 0.57
N ASP A 259 -12.30 0.88 -0.12
CA ASP A 259 -12.37 2.29 -0.55
C ASP A 259 -13.00 3.21 0.52
N GLY A 260 -13.59 2.67 1.58
CA GLY A 260 -14.31 3.43 2.59
C GLY A 260 -15.53 4.20 2.05
N VAL A 261 -16.09 3.78 0.90
CA VAL A 261 -17.23 4.42 0.23
C VAL A 261 -18.24 3.38 -0.25
N LYS A 262 -19.54 3.73 -0.18
CA LYS A 262 -20.62 2.84 -0.62
C LYS A 262 -20.46 2.45 -2.09
N GLY A 263 -20.51 1.16 -2.37
CA GLY A 263 -20.35 0.60 -3.73
C GLY A 263 -18.92 0.65 -4.26
N GLY A 264 -17.95 1.03 -3.43
CA GLY A 264 -16.53 0.93 -3.75
C GLY A 264 -15.98 -0.49 -3.61
N LEU A 265 -14.67 -0.60 -3.67
CA LEU A 265 -13.95 -1.84 -3.38
C LEU A 265 -14.06 -2.16 -1.88
N TRP A 266 -14.32 -3.43 -1.54
CA TRP A 266 -14.36 -3.96 -0.18
C TRP A 266 -13.52 -5.23 -0.07
N VAL A 267 -13.29 -5.70 1.17
CA VAL A 267 -12.40 -6.84 1.45
C VAL A 267 -12.79 -8.11 0.69
N ASP A 268 -14.08 -8.38 0.54
CA ASP A 268 -14.61 -9.53 -0.21
C ASP A 268 -14.21 -9.56 -1.69
N GLU A 269 -13.82 -8.43 -2.26
CA GLU A 269 -13.27 -8.32 -3.62
C GLU A 269 -11.76 -8.06 -3.64
N SER A 270 -11.24 -7.21 -2.74
CA SER A 270 -9.82 -6.85 -2.72
C SER A 270 -8.92 -7.99 -2.25
N LEU A 271 -9.40 -8.85 -1.35
CA LEU A 271 -8.65 -10.02 -0.90
C LEU A 271 -8.46 -11.06 -2.01
N PRO A 272 -9.50 -11.46 -2.79
CA PRO A 272 -9.29 -12.27 -3.99
C PRO A 272 -8.33 -11.62 -5.02
N MET A 273 -8.39 -10.30 -5.20
CA MET A 273 -7.43 -9.60 -6.08
C MET A 273 -6.00 -9.72 -5.55
N ALA A 274 -5.79 -9.54 -4.23
CA ALA A 274 -4.48 -9.72 -3.61
C ALA A 274 -3.97 -11.17 -3.75
N ALA A 275 -4.86 -12.16 -3.65
CA ALA A 275 -4.50 -13.57 -3.89
C ALA A 275 -4.05 -13.82 -5.34
N LEU A 276 -4.69 -13.18 -6.33
CA LEU A 276 -4.24 -13.23 -7.72
C LEU A 276 -2.86 -12.59 -7.90
N LEU A 277 -2.61 -11.44 -7.26
CA LEU A 277 -1.30 -10.77 -7.30
C LEU A 277 -0.21 -11.62 -6.63
N GLN A 278 -0.53 -12.29 -5.52
CA GLN A 278 0.38 -13.25 -4.89
C GLN A 278 0.68 -14.44 -5.81
N ALA A 279 -0.35 -15.01 -6.46
CA ALA A 279 -0.20 -16.15 -7.35
C ALA A 279 0.69 -15.84 -8.58
N ASP A 280 0.70 -14.59 -9.04
CA ASP A 280 1.59 -14.14 -10.12
C ASP A 280 3.07 -14.10 -9.68
N GLY A 281 3.38 -14.01 -8.38
CA GLY A 281 4.73 -14.07 -7.84
C GLY A 281 5.64 -12.90 -8.24
N GLN A 282 5.06 -11.76 -8.67
CA GLN A 282 5.81 -10.61 -9.20
C GLN A 282 6.08 -9.50 -8.17
N LEU A 283 5.43 -9.58 -6.99
CA LEU A 283 5.61 -8.63 -5.89
C LEU A 283 6.42 -9.26 -4.75
N ASP A 284 7.32 -8.47 -4.15
CA ASP A 284 8.09 -8.87 -2.97
C ASP A 284 7.32 -8.62 -1.65
N ALA A 285 6.38 -7.65 -1.64
CA ALA A 285 5.47 -7.42 -0.53
C ALA A 285 4.24 -6.59 -0.95
N LEU A 286 3.17 -6.65 -0.14
CA LEU A 286 2.01 -5.76 -0.20
C LEU A 286 1.95 -4.85 1.04
N GLU A 287 1.91 -3.53 0.84
CA GLU A 287 1.52 -2.56 1.85
C GLU A 287 0.00 -2.39 1.82
N LEU A 288 -0.66 -2.65 2.96
CA LEU A 288 -2.11 -2.66 3.06
C LEU A 288 -2.65 -1.30 3.49
N THR A 289 -3.43 -0.67 2.63
CA THR A 289 -4.05 0.64 2.87
C THR A 289 -5.55 0.62 2.62
N GLY A 290 -6.22 1.77 2.67
CA GLY A 290 -7.64 1.90 2.36
C GLY A 290 -8.07 3.34 2.17
N GLY A 291 -9.30 3.53 1.71
CA GLY A 291 -9.91 4.83 1.53
C GLY A 291 -9.79 5.42 0.12
N SER A 292 -10.41 6.58 -0.07
CA SER A 292 -10.59 7.25 -1.35
C SER A 292 -10.16 8.70 -1.30
N SER A 293 -9.15 9.08 -2.07
CA SER A 293 -8.78 10.49 -2.26
C SER A 293 -9.82 11.30 -3.04
N LEU A 294 -10.79 10.62 -3.70
CA LEU A 294 -11.88 11.27 -4.43
C LEU A 294 -13.08 11.60 -3.55
N ALA A 295 -13.40 10.73 -2.60
CA ALA A 295 -14.69 10.77 -1.91
C ALA A 295 -14.59 10.70 -0.39
N ASN A 296 -13.54 10.11 0.19
CA ASN A 296 -13.43 9.90 1.62
C ASN A 296 -11.97 9.87 2.11
N GLY A 297 -11.28 10.99 2.00
CA GLY A 297 -9.89 11.12 2.44
C GLY A 297 -9.73 10.90 3.95
N MET A 298 -10.70 11.35 4.76
CA MET A 298 -10.62 11.21 6.22
C MET A 298 -10.67 9.76 6.70
N TYR A 299 -11.12 8.82 5.86
CA TYR A 299 -11.11 7.40 6.19
C TYR A 299 -9.70 6.84 6.45
N PHE A 300 -8.69 7.30 5.70
CA PHE A 300 -7.30 6.88 5.88
C PHE A 300 -6.43 7.90 6.63
N PHE A 301 -6.87 9.16 6.73
CA PHE A 301 -6.17 10.12 7.57
C PHE A 301 -6.53 9.96 9.04
N ARG A 302 -7.79 9.86 9.38
CA ARG A 302 -8.33 9.86 10.75
C ARG A 302 -7.77 10.96 11.65
N GLY A 303 -8.48 11.34 12.70
CA GLY A 303 -8.13 12.47 13.55
C GLY A 303 -8.80 13.76 13.10
N ASP A 304 -8.22 14.91 13.47
CA ASP A 304 -8.81 16.21 13.22
C ASP A 304 -8.91 16.52 11.72
N VAL A 305 -9.98 17.27 11.36
CA VAL A 305 -10.11 17.84 10.01
C VAL A 305 -9.62 19.28 10.06
N PRO A 306 -8.46 19.63 9.45
CA PRO A 306 -7.90 20.98 9.50
C PRO A 306 -8.65 21.93 8.55
N MET A 307 -9.97 22.09 8.76
CA MET A 307 -10.86 22.83 7.86
C MET A 307 -10.45 24.31 7.69
N LYS A 308 -9.97 24.94 8.74
CA LYS A 308 -9.55 26.36 8.69
C LYS A 308 -8.37 26.55 7.75
N GLU A 309 -7.36 25.72 7.90
CA GLU A 309 -6.15 25.70 7.07
C GLU A 309 -6.48 25.32 5.63
N PHE A 310 -7.29 24.27 5.44
CA PHE A 310 -7.72 23.82 4.11
C PHE A 310 -8.51 24.90 3.36
N ILE A 311 -9.47 25.57 4.03
CA ILE A 311 -10.23 26.68 3.43
C ILE A 311 -9.32 27.84 3.03
N ALA A 312 -8.27 28.14 3.82
CA ALA A 312 -7.36 29.22 3.52
C ALA A 312 -6.56 29.04 2.22
N THR A 313 -6.38 27.79 1.77
CA THR A 313 -5.70 27.45 0.51
C THR A 313 -6.62 27.46 -0.71
N GLN A 314 -7.94 27.59 -0.51
CA GLN A 314 -8.91 27.52 -1.58
C GLN A 314 -9.32 28.90 -2.15
N PRO A 315 -9.77 28.97 -3.41
CA PRO A 315 -10.41 30.19 -3.93
C PRO A 315 -11.59 30.61 -3.04
N LYS A 316 -11.80 31.92 -2.87
CA LYS A 316 -12.80 32.48 -1.93
C LYS A 316 -14.21 31.85 -2.06
N ALA A 317 -14.69 31.64 -3.30
CA ALA A 317 -16.01 31.03 -3.54
C ALA A 317 -16.08 29.59 -3.06
N VAL A 318 -15.03 28.80 -3.31
CA VAL A 318 -14.90 27.41 -2.83
C VAL A 318 -14.80 27.39 -1.31
N GLY A 319 -13.99 28.26 -0.71
CA GLY A 319 -13.85 28.39 0.73
C GLY A 319 -15.16 28.72 1.44
N LEU A 320 -16.01 29.55 0.85
CA LEU A 320 -17.35 29.86 1.39
C LEU A 320 -18.24 28.61 1.36
N GLY A 321 -18.25 27.85 0.26
CA GLY A 321 -18.99 26.58 0.16
C GLY A 321 -18.52 25.56 1.20
N LEU A 322 -17.20 25.45 1.40
CA LEU A 322 -16.62 24.54 2.40
C LEU A 322 -16.94 24.91 3.84
N ARG A 323 -17.11 26.20 4.17
CA ARG A 323 -17.56 26.62 5.51
C ARG A 323 -18.96 26.08 5.85
N VAL A 324 -19.84 25.94 4.84
CA VAL A 324 -21.22 25.47 5.02
C VAL A 324 -21.32 23.95 4.90
N MET A 325 -20.64 23.36 3.91
CA MET A 325 -20.81 21.96 3.54
C MET A 325 -19.62 21.07 3.97
N GLY A 326 -18.54 21.66 4.47
CA GLY A 326 -17.29 20.94 4.71
C GLY A 326 -17.42 19.73 5.64
N HIS A 327 -18.25 19.82 6.68
CA HIS A 327 -18.50 18.72 7.60
C HIS A 327 -19.18 17.49 6.95
N LYS A 328 -19.90 17.69 5.81
CA LYS A 328 -20.48 16.59 5.02
C LYS A 328 -19.48 16.01 4.03
N ILE A 329 -18.53 16.83 3.56
CA ILE A 329 -17.51 16.43 2.58
C ILE A 329 -16.36 15.71 3.29
N PHE A 330 -16.02 16.17 4.49
CA PHE A 330 -14.93 15.61 5.31
C PHE A 330 -15.52 15.07 6.62
N PRO A 331 -16.06 13.83 6.62
CA PRO A 331 -16.56 13.21 7.83
C PRO A 331 -15.44 13.00 8.84
N TYR A 332 -15.74 13.22 10.11
CA TYR A 332 -14.78 12.97 11.19
C TYR A 332 -14.67 11.47 11.48
N TYR A 333 -13.47 10.96 11.49
CA TYR A 333 -13.12 9.63 11.96
C TYR A 333 -12.18 9.78 13.17
N PRO A 334 -12.55 9.32 14.35
CA PRO A 334 -11.64 9.36 15.49
C PRO A 334 -10.36 8.59 15.16
N PHE A 335 -9.25 9.09 15.68
CA PHE A 335 -8.01 8.33 15.61
C PHE A 335 -8.11 7.12 16.54
N GLU A 336 -7.67 5.99 16.04
CA GLU A 336 -7.48 4.74 16.76
C GLU A 336 -6.11 4.19 16.37
N GLU A 337 -5.38 3.63 17.33
CA GLU A 337 -4.09 3.01 17.05
C GLU A 337 -4.31 1.79 16.13
N ALA A 338 -3.47 1.63 15.10
CA ALA A 338 -3.54 0.56 14.11
C ALA A 338 -4.93 0.35 13.48
N PHE A 339 -5.62 1.42 13.11
CA PHE A 339 -7.03 1.36 12.66
C PHE A 339 -7.29 0.49 11.42
N PHE A 340 -6.27 0.12 10.65
CA PHE A 340 -6.38 -0.83 9.55
C PHE A 340 -6.09 -2.28 9.94
N LEU A 341 -5.56 -2.54 11.14
CA LEU A 341 -5.22 -3.89 11.60
C LEU A 341 -6.39 -4.89 11.54
N PRO A 342 -7.65 -4.53 11.91
CA PRO A 342 -8.76 -5.46 11.81
C PRO A 342 -9.03 -5.97 10.38
N LEU A 343 -8.85 -5.11 9.37
CA LEU A 343 -8.96 -5.50 7.96
C LEU A 343 -7.72 -6.28 7.50
N ALA A 344 -6.52 -5.80 7.87
CA ALA A 344 -5.25 -6.40 7.49
C ALA A 344 -5.09 -7.85 8.00
N ARG A 345 -5.68 -8.18 9.16
CA ARG A 345 -5.72 -9.56 9.69
C ARG A 345 -6.38 -10.55 8.73
N GLN A 346 -7.41 -10.12 7.97
CA GLN A 346 -8.06 -10.98 6.98
C GLN A 346 -7.10 -11.31 5.83
N PHE A 347 -6.29 -10.33 5.40
CA PHE A 347 -5.24 -10.54 4.40
C PHE A 347 -4.14 -11.44 4.93
N ARG A 348 -3.70 -11.23 6.19
CA ARG A 348 -2.66 -12.08 6.81
C ARG A 348 -3.10 -13.53 6.97
N ALA A 349 -4.38 -13.79 7.20
CA ALA A 349 -4.93 -15.14 7.33
C ALA A 349 -4.91 -15.93 6.01
N GLU A 350 -5.02 -15.26 4.86
CA GLU A 350 -5.16 -15.88 3.55
C GLU A 350 -3.89 -15.82 2.69
N LEU A 351 -3.05 -14.80 2.90
CA LEU A 351 -1.85 -14.58 2.08
C LEU A 351 -0.59 -15.08 2.80
N THR A 352 0.35 -15.61 2.04
CA THR A 352 1.65 -16.06 2.53
C THR A 352 2.80 -15.13 2.15
N MET A 353 2.56 -14.21 1.20
CA MET A 353 3.55 -13.19 0.83
C MET A 353 3.78 -12.20 1.98
N PRO A 354 4.93 -11.52 2.02
CA PRO A 354 5.20 -10.47 2.99
C PRO A 354 4.15 -9.35 2.95
N LEU A 355 3.65 -8.96 4.14
CA LEU A 355 2.69 -7.88 4.30
C LEU A 355 3.27 -6.76 5.17
N ILE A 356 3.04 -5.52 4.74
CA ILE A 356 3.42 -4.31 5.44
C ILE A 356 2.16 -3.69 6.03
N LEU A 357 2.07 -3.66 7.36
CA LEU A 357 0.94 -3.05 8.06
C LEU A 357 1.07 -1.53 8.05
N LEU A 358 0.03 -0.84 7.62
CA LEU A 358 -0.12 0.61 7.67
C LEU A 358 -1.40 0.98 8.44
N GLY A 359 -1.48 2.21 8.91
CA GLY A 359 -2.72 2.82 9.40
C GLY A 359 -2.73 3.14 10.89
N GLY A 360 -2.17 4.30 11.26
CA GLY A 360 -2.21 4.82 12.62
C GLY A 360 -1.25 4.11 13.58
N ILE A 361 -0.07 3.74 13.12
CA ILE A 361 0.94 3.10 13.96
C ILE A 361 1.81 4.19 14.59
N ASN A 362 1.77 4.28 15.93
CA ASN A 362 2.51 5.26 16.72
C ASN A 362 3.22 4.64 17.93
N GLU A 363 2.70 3.51 18.44
CA GLU A 363 3.18 2.88 19.67
C GLU A 363 4.10 1.70 19.37
N ARG A 364 5.19 1.54 20.14
CA ARG A 364 6.10 0.39 20.04
C ARG A 364 5.34 -0.93 20.27
N ALA A 365 4.45 -0.96 21.25
CA ALA A 365 3.65 -2.15 21.55
C ALA A 365 2.75 -2.59 20.38
N THR A 366 2.23 -1.62 19.60
CA THR A 366 1.46 -1.90 18.39
C THR A 366 2.31 -2.58 17.33
N ILE A 367 3.56 -2.11 17.16
CA ILE A 367 4.51 -2.69 16.21
C ILE A 367 4.84 -4.13 16.64
N ASP A 368 5.22 -4.33 17.89
CA ASP A 368 5.56 -5.66 18.42
C ASP A 368 4.37 -6.63 18.31
N GLY A 369 3.14 -6.14 18.56
CA GLY A 369 1.91 -6.91 18.37
C GLY A 369 1.71 -7.32 16.90
N ALA A 370 1.89 -6.39 15.96
CA ALA A 370 1.77 -6.67 14.52
C ALA A 370 2.80 -7.72 14.04
N LEU A 371 4.05 -7.60 14.49
CA LEU A 371 5.10 -8.59 14.18
C LEU A 371 4.74 -9.96 14.78
N GLY A 372 4.17 -10.00 16.00
CA GLY A 372 3.66 -11.21 16.64
C GLY A 372 2.49 -11.86 15.89
N GLU A 373 1.70 -11.08 15.17
CA GLU A 373 0.61 -11.56 14.30
C GLU A 373 1.08 -12.00 12.90
N GLY A 374 2.40 -11.89 12.63
CA GLY A 374 3.01 -12.36 11.39
C GLY A 374 3.06 -11.32 10.27
N PHE A 375 2.85 -10.04 10.56
CA PHE A 375 3.23 -8.97 9.63
C PHE A 375 4.76 -8.85 9.64
N GLU A 376 5.37 -8.74 8.48
CA GLU A 376 6.82 -8.70 8.36
C GLU A 376 7.40 -7.31 8.60
N LEU A 377 6.66 -6.28 8.21
CA LEU A 377 7.06 -4.86 8.28
C LEU A 377 5.89 -4.00 8.74
N VAL A 378 6.21 -2.83 9.27
CA VAL A 378 5.23 -1.78 9.56
C VAL A 378 5.60 -0.50 8.82
N ALA A 379 4.58 0.19 8.29
CA ALA A 379 4.75 1.47 7.63
C ALA A 379 4.18 2.60 8.49
N MET A 380 5.00 3.61 8.75
CA MET A 380 4.64 4.78 9.58
C MET A 380 4.67 6.04 8.72
N ALA A 381 3.61 6.84 8.78
CA ALA A 381 3.51 8.12 8.07
C ALA A 381 3.68 9.30 9.04
N ARG A 382 2.60 9.82 9.59
CA ARG A 382 2.58 11.05 10.41
C ARG A 382 3.48 11.01 11.63
N ALA A 383 3.67 9.84 12.25
CA ALA A 383 4.61 9.67 13.35
C ALA A 383 6.02 10.08 12.94
N LEU A 384 6.49 9.61 11.76
CA LEU A 384 7.81 9.94 11.24
C LEU A 384 7.90 11.33 10.57
N LEU A 385 6.75 11.94 10.18
CA LEU A 385 6.72 13.36 9.81
C LEU A 385 6.95 14.25 11.03
N ARG A 386 6.37 13.87 12.17
CA ARG A 386 6.50 14.62 13.44
C ARG A 386 7.86 14.38 14.09
N GLU A 387 8.33 13.14 14.09
CA GLU A 387 9.56 12.68 14.75
C GLU A 387 10.31 11.74 13.81
N PRO A 388 11.14 12.28 12.87
CA PRO A 388 11.92 11.45 11.95
C PRO A 388 12.87 10.48 12.67
N ASP A 389 13.30 10.82 13.89
CA ASP A 389 14.20 10.06 14.76
C ASP A 389 13.50 9.06 15.68
N LEU A 390 12.18 8.91 15.57
CA LEU A 390 11.41 8.01 16.43
C LEU A 390 11.94 6.56 16.44
N PRO A 391 12.37 5.96 15.31
CA PRO A 391 12.96 4.61 15.33
C PRO A 391 14.21 4.50 16.21
N ASN A 392 15.13 5.45 16.14
CA ASN A 392 16.31 5.49 17.02
C ASN A 392 15.90 5.65 18.47
N ARG A 393 14.89 6.46 18.76
CA ARG A 393 14.40 6.69 20.14
C ARG A 393 13.70 5.47 20.71
N PHE A 394 13.03 4.66 19.87
CA PHE A 394 12.52 3.36 20.29
C PHE A 394 13.65 2.40 20.68
N ARG A 395 14.80 2.44 19.97
CA ARG A 395 15.94 1.56 20.20
C ARG A 395 16.77 2.02 21.41
N ASP A 396 17.11 3.31 21.46
CA ASP A 396 18.17 3.83 22.33
C ASP A 396 17.63 4.46 23.62
N GLU A 397 16.41 5.03 23.59
CA GLU A 397 15.83 5.75 24.73
C GLU A 397 14.68 4.99 25.42
N GLY A 398 14.31 3.81 24.94
CA GLY A 398 13.17 3.05 25.46
C GLY A 398 11.83 3.77 25.31
N ARG A 399 11.72 4.66 24.31
CA ARG A 399 10.48 5.39 24.00
C ARG A 399 9.37 4.39 23.66
N THR A 400 8.14 4.67 24.13
CA THR A 400 6.99 3.79 23.90
C THR A 400 6.08 4.24 22.78
N GLY A 401 6.06 5.55 22.45
CA GLY A 401 5.16 6.07 21.43
C GLY A 401 5.57 7.43 20.85
N SER A 402 4.90 7.82 19.77
CA SER A 402 5.09 9.09 19.06
C SER A 402 4.36 10.26 19.74
N LEU A 403 4.88 11.47 19.56
CA LEU A 403 4.23 12.73 19.95
C LEU A 403 3.21 13.23 18.90
N CYS A 404 2.87 12.44 17.89
CA CYS A 404 1.89 12.83 16.88
C CYS A 404 0.50 12.98 17.50
N ILE A 405 -0.11 14.15 17.40
CA ILE A 405 -1.43 14.48 17.93
C ILE A 405 -2.57 14.31 16.90
N HIS A 406 -2.27 13.77 15.73
CA HIS A 406 -3.23 13.47 14.65
C HIS A 406 -4.05 14.67 14.16
N CYS A 407 -3.49 15.87 14.20
CA CYS A 407 -4.13 17.12 13.77
C CYS A 407 -4.22 17.28 12.24
N ASN A 408 -3.58 16.41 11.46
CA ASN A 408 -3.55 16.42 9.98
C ASN A 408 -3.08 17.75 9.35
N LYS A 409 -2.15 18.47 10.02
CA LYS A 409 -1.57 19.73 9.55
C LYS A 409 -0.14 19.58 8.98
N CYS A 410 0.36 18.36 8.90
CA CYS A 410 1.66 18.04 8.29
C CYS A 410 1.58 17.87 6.77
#